data_9fec9c782912685c80ae1d375f4ff279
#
_entry.id   9fec9c782912685c80ae1d375f4ff279
#
_cell.length_a   1.000
_cell.length_b   1.000
_cell.length_c   1.000
_cell.angle_alpha   90.00
_cell.angle_beta   90.00
_cell.angle_gamma   90.00
#
_symmetry.space_group_name_H-M   'P 1'
#
loop_
_entity.id
_entity.type
_entity.pdbx_description
1 polymer ?
#
loop_
_entity_poly.entity_id
_entity_poly.type
_entity_poly.pdbx_seq_one_letter_code
_entity_poly.pdbx_strand_id
1 'polypeptide(L)'
;FEIEGMSIGDKLLDHVSLKRIKSRQTHYYPKSKKYIGYMRIKETSFYDQVAVRVIDGDKNYKIASISGILVYKNNISDCYKKKKEIAEEIYSEIGGEREDYTFNYPNDDSKSEVTDLVFSDGRVRIFCTDYSIVREEKNYQDHLSVGVSSSKYLDWLSNEAR
;
A
#
# COMPACT_ATOMS: atom_id res chain seq x y z
N PHE A 1 5.47 -8.28 10.30
CA PHE A 1 5.96 -7.12 9.53
C PHE A 1 5.11 -5.88 9.85
N GLU A 2 5.76 -4.79 10.20
CA GLU A 2 5.13 -3.55 10.67
C GLU A 2 5.44 -2.39 9.73
N ILE A 3 4.49 -1.47 9.59
CA ILE A 3 4.67 -0.19 8.90
C ILE A 3 4.34 0.92 9.90
N GLU A 4 5.32 1.73 10.27
CA GLU A 4 5.19 2.80 11.28
C GLU A 4 4.57 2.31 12.61
N GLY A 5 4.98 1.11 13.05
CA GLY A 5 4.53 0.48 14.29
C GLY A 5 3.12 -0.12 14.24
N MET A 6 2.54 -0.29 13.04
CA MET A 6 1.22 -0.88 12.84
C MET A 6 1.31 -2.18 12.03
N SER A 7 0.53 -3.18 12.40
CA SER A 7 0.46 -4.49 11.75
C SER A 7 -0.95 -4.84 11.26
N ILE A 8 -1.04 -5.83 10.37
CA ILE A 8 -2.33 -6.44 10.00
C ILE A 8 -2.99 -7.04 11.24
N GLY A 9 -4.27 -6.75 11.41
CA GLY A 9 -5.05 -7.25 12.53
C GLY A 9 -5.07 -6.32 13.76
N ASP A 10 -4.19 -5.32 13.83
CA ASP A 10 -4.24 -4.31 14.88
C ASP A 10 -5.53 -3.50 14.82
N LYS A 11 -5.92 -2.98 15.96
CA LYS A 11 -6.96 -1.94 16.04
C LYS A 11 -6.33 -0.59 15.69
N LEU A 12 -6.75 0.04 14.62
CA LEU A 12 -6.23 1.36 14.24
C LEU A 12 -6.39 2.39 15.36
N LEU A 13 -7.42 2.24 16.22
CA LEU A 13 -7.66 3.11 17.38
C LEU A 13 -6.57 3.05 18.45
N ASP A 14 -5.75 2.00 18.50
CA ASP A 14 -4.60 1.91 19.42
C ASP A 14 -3.43 2.80 18.96
N HIS A 15 -3.43 3.21 17.70
CA HIS A 15 -2.38 4.01 17.06
C HIS A 15 -2.81 5.43 16.68
N VAL A 16 -4.11 5.63 16.42
CA VAL A 16 -4.67 6.87 15.88
C VAL A 16 -6.00 7.19 16.54
N SER A 17 -6.21 8.44 16.96
CA SER A 17 -7.47 8.85 17.57
C SER A 17 -8.66 8.78 16.59
N LEU A 18 -9.85 8.50 17.10
CA LEU A 18 -11.08 8.49 16.32
C LEU A 18 -11.32 9.83 15.60
N LYS A 19 -10.99 10.95 16.25
CA LYS A 19 -11.08 12.30 15.65
C LYS A 19 -10.19 12.39 14.40
N ARG A 20 -8.97 11.86 14.47
CA ARG A 20 -8.04 11.85 13.33
C ARG A 20 -8.57 10.99 12.19
N ILE A 21 -9.07 9.78 12.50
CA ILE A 21 -9.65 8.88 11.48
C ILE A 21 -10.79 9.59 10.75
N LYS A 22 -11.75 10.14 11.49
CA LYS A 22 -12.91 10.85 10.92
C LYS A 22 -12.56 12.11 10.13
N SER A 23 -11.41 12.71 10.36
CA SER A 23 -10.92 13.89 9.62
C SER A 23 -10.24 13.55 8.29
N ARG A 24 -9.98 12.27 8.01
CA ARG A 24 -9.26 11.85 6.81
C ARG A 24 -10.20 11.63 5.64
N GLN A 25 -9.67 11.92 4.45
CA GLN A 25 -10.34 11.57 3.20
C GLN A 25 -10.46 10.05 3.10
N THR A 26 -11.66 9.59 2.78
CA THR A 26 -11.98 8.18 2.60
C THR A 26 -11.91 7.79 1.13
N HIS A 27 -11.57 6.53 0.89
CA HIS A 27 -11.55 5.96 -0.45
C HIS A 27 -12.24 4.60 -0.46
N TYR A 28 -13.16 4.39 -1.41
CA TYR A 28 -13.81 3.12 -1.68
C TYR A 28 -13.44 2.61 -3.07
N TYR A 29 -13.45 1.31 -3.24
CA TYR A 29 -13.38 0.70 -4.57
C TYR A 29 -14.73 0.81 -5.29
N PRO A 30 -14.74 0.88 -6.64
CA PRO A 30 -15.96 1.22 -7.39
C PRO A 30 -17.13 0.26 -7.18
N LYS A 31 -16.87 -1.05 -7.08
CA LYS A 31 -17.93 -2.06 -7.05
C LYS A 31 -18.31 -2.54 -5.65
N SER A 32 -17.52 -2.24 -4.63
CA SER A 32 -17.79 -2.74 -3.28
C SER A 32 -17.31 -1.77 -2.21
N LYS A 33 -18.18 -1.52 -1.23
CA LYS A 33 -17.87 -0.67 -0.06
C LYS A 33 -17.47 -1.48 1.18
N LYS A 34 -17.15 -2.77 1.04
CA LYS A 34 -16.80 -3.64 2.17
C LYS A 34 -15.59 -3.15 2.95
N TYR A 35 -14.62 -2.57 2.25
CA TYR A 35 -13.44 -1.96 2.87
C TYR A 35 -13.36 -0.47 2.54
N ILE A 36 -13.01 0.32 3.55
CA ILE A 36 -12.75 1.75 3.43
C ILE A 36 -11.26 2.02 3.61
N GLY A 37 -10.69 2.87 2.77
CA GLY A 37 -9.33 3.32 2.84
C GLY A 37 -9.19 4.71 3.44
N TYR A 38 -8.17 4.92 4.24
CA TYR A 38 -7.76 6.20 4.78
C TYR A 38 -6.33 6.50 4.38
N MET A 39 -6.10 7.68 3.79
CA MET A 39 -4.77 8.17 3.42
C MET A 39 -4.22 9.12 4.48
N ARG A 40 -2.89 9.16 4.62
CA ARG A 40 -2.18 10.06 5.55
C ARG A 40 -2.75 9.95 6.98
N ILE A 41 -2.98 8.73 7.41
CA ILE A 41 -3.76 8.45 8.64
C ILE A 41 -3.04 8.93 9.90
N LYS A 42 -1.70 8.89 9.91
CA LYS A 42 -0.86 9.39 11.01
C LYS A 42 0.36 10.14 10.46
N GLU A 43 1.04 10.87 11.33
CA GLU A 43 2.38 11.37 11.03
C GLU A 43 3.38 10.21 11.03
N THR A 44 4.36 10.31 10.17
CA THR A 44 5.28 9.23 9.82
C THR A 44 6.71 9.62 10.16
N SER A 45 7.54 8.65 10.49
CA SER A 45 8.96 8.83 10.76
C SER A 45 9.85 8.50 9.57
N PHE A 46 9.42 7.55 8.76
CA PHE A 46 10.18 7.05 7.61
C PHE A 46 9.49 7.32 6.26
N TYR A 47 8.19 7.01 6.16
CA TYR A 47 7.43 7.20 4.93
C TYR A 47 6.90 8.64 4.80
N ASP A 48 6.71 9.14 3.57
CA ASP A 48 6.04 10.42 3.34
C ASP A 48 4.56 10.37 3.70
N GLN A 49 3.94 9.21 3.56
CA GLN A 49 2.55 8.97 3.95
C GLN A 49 2.27 7.49 4.21
N VAL A 50 1.28 7.23 5.04
CA VAL A 50 0.75 5.89 5.30
C VAL A 50 -0.74 5.83 4.96
N ALA A 51 -1.12 4.76 4.28
CA ALA A 51 -2.50 4.42 3.96
C ALA A 51 -2.90 3.12 4.67
N VAL A 52 -4.12 3.06 5.17
CA VAL A 52 -4.70 1.86 5.77
C VAL A 52 -6.05 1.53 5.15
N ARG A 53 -6.41 0.25 5.19
CA ARG A 53 -7.75 -0.22 4.83
C ARG A 53 -8.31 -1.06 5.97
N VAL A 54 -9.56 -0.77 6.32
CA VAL A 54 -10.32 -1.48 7.35
C VAL A 54 -11.68 -1.89 6.80
N ILE A 55 -12.37 -2.82 7.46
CA ILE A 55 -13.76 -3.14 7.11
C ILE A 55 -14.62 -1.93 7.43
N ASP A 56 -15.45 -1.50 6.47
CA ASP A 56 -16.37 -0.37 6.68
C ASP A 56 -17.41 -0.73 7.77
N GLY A 57 -17.61 0.19 8.71
CA GLY A 57 -18.50 -0.01 9.87
C GLY A 57 -17.91 -0.86 11.00
N ASP A 58 -16.67 -1.38 10.88
CA ASP A 58 -16.01 -2.05 12.00
C ASP A 58 -15.66 -1.04 13.11
N LYS A 59 -16.27 -1.22 14.29
CA LYS A 59 -16.06 -0.33 15.46
C LYS A 59 -14.63 -0.37 15.98
N ASN A 60 -13.89 -1.45 15.73
CA ASN A 60 -12.48 -1.59 16.14
C ASN A 60 -11.51 -1.04 15.08
N TYR A 61 -11.98 -0.72 13.87
CA TYR A 61 -11.12 -0.31 12.76
C TYR A 61 -9.95 -1.28 12.55
N LYS A 62 -10.24 -2.57 12.50
CA LYS A 62 -9.21 -3.61 12.37
C LYS A 62 -8.49 -3.48 11.03
N ILE A 63 -7.17 -3.37 11.05
CA ILE A 63 -6.34 -3.16 9.86
C ILE A 63 -6.33 -4.42 9.01
N ALA A 64 -6.79 -4.32 7.77
CA ALA A 64 -6.81 -5.39 6.78
C ALA A 64 -5.73 -5.24 5.72
N SER A 65 -5.31 -4.01 5.45
CA SER A 65 -4.19 -3.67 4.58
C SER A 65 -3.57 -2.35 5.06
N ILE A 66 -2.24 -2.27 4.99
CA ILE A 66 -1.48 -1.07 5.31
C ILE A 66 -0.34 -0.90 4.31
N SER A 67 -0.04 0.33 3.93
CA SER A 67 1.10 0.66 3.08
C SER A 67 1.76 1.98 3.46
N GLY A 68 3.08 2.00 3.41
CA GLY A 68 3.91 3.20 3.47
C GLY A 68 4.32 3.62 2.06
N ILE A 69 4.37 4.92 1.80
CA ILE A 69 4.66 5.50 0.50
C ILE A 69 5.79 6.50 0.63
N LEU A 70 6.80 6.39 -0.24
CA LEU A 70 7.89 7.35 -0.43
C LEU A 70 7.77 7.95 -1.83
N VAL A 71 7.75 9.27 -1.93
CA VAL A 71 7.61 10.00 -3.20
C VAL A 71 8.99 10.18 -3.85
N TYR A 72 9.09 9.87 -5.14
CA TYR A 72 10.32 10.00 -5.94
C TYR A 72 10.11 10.91 -7.15
N LYS A 73 9.68 12.13 -6.88
CA LYS A 73 9.40 13.11 -7.94
C LYS A 73 10.59 13.28 -8.87
N ASN A 74 10.40 12.97 -10.16
CA ASN A 74 11.43 13.08 -11.22
C ASN A 74 12.71 12.25 -10.93
N ASN A 75 12.61 11.18 -10.14
CA ASN A 75 13.77 10.35 -9.80
C ASN A 75 13.41 8.86 -9.66
N ILE A 76 12.83 8.29 -10.69
CA ILE A 76 12.42 6.88 -10.72
C ILE A 76 13.61 5.92 -10.55
N SER A 77 14.81 6.31 -11.00
CA SER A 77 16.02 5.49 -10.85
C SER A 77 16.35 5.20 -9.38
N ASP A 78 16.22 6.20 -8.51
CA ASP A 78 16.46 6.01 -7.07
C ASP A 78 15.32 5.23 -6.40
N CYS A 79 14.08 5.36 -6.91
CA CYS A 79 12.98 4.51 -6.51
C CYS A 79 13.32 3.02 -6.73
N TYR A 80 13.76 2.65 -7.93
CA TYR A 80 14.11 1.27 -8.25
C TYR A 80 15.25 0.72 -7.39
N LYS A 81 16.28 1.53 -7.11
CA LYS A 81 17.37 1.14 -6.20
C LYS A 81 16.82 0.87 -4.80
N LYS A 82 16.02 1.80 -4.27
CA LYS A 82 15.45 1.68 -2.93
C LYS A 82 14.46 0.52 -2.82
N LYS A 83 13.64 0.30 -3.85
CA LYS A 83 12.76 -0.88 -3.94
C LYS A 83 13.55 -2.18 -3.81
N LYS A 84 14.67 -2.31 -4.56
CA LYS A 84 15.50 -3.50 -4.52
C LYS A 84 16.10 -3.73 -3.13
N GLU A 85 16.66 -2.69 -2.51
CA GLU A 85 17.22 -2.78 -1.15
C GLU A 85 16.16 -3.27 -0.14
N ILE A 86 14.99 -2.64 -0.12
CA ILE A 86 13.90 -2.99 0.80
C ILE A 86 13.37 -4.41 0.52
N ALA A 87 13.21 -4.79 -0.76
CA ALA A 87 12.73 -6.12 -1.10
C ALA A 87 13.70 -7.23 -0.66
N GLU A 88 15.01 -7.02 -0.82
CA GLU A 88 16.03 -7.98 -0.34
C GLU A 88 16.07 -8.05 1.18
N GLU A 89 16.00 -6.91 1.87
CA GLU A 89 15.97 -6.85 3.33
C GLU A 89 14.76 -7.62 3.89
N ILE A 90 13.56 -7.29 3.43
CA ILE A 90 12.33 -7.94 3.89
C ILE A 90 12.36 -9.44 3.54
N TYR A 91 12.78 -9.80 2.31
CA TYR A 91 12.86 -11.21 1.91
C TYR A 91 13.83 -12.00 2.78
N SER A 92 14.97 -11.42 3.14
CA SER A 92 15.96 -12.08 4.02
C SER A 92 15.44 -12.29 5.44
N GLU A 93 14.58 -11.41 5.93
CA GLU A 93 14.02 -11.48 7.29
C GLU A 93 12.84 -12.43 7.41
N ILE A 94 11.88 -12.35 6.47
CA ILE A 94 10.61 -13.08 6.61
C ILE A 94 10.40 -14.17 5.54
N GLY A 95 11.20 -14.23 4.49
CA GLY A 95 11.05 -15.20 3.40
C GLY A 95 9.79 -15.00 2.58
N GLY A 96 9.09 -16.10 2.28
CA GLY A 96 7.89 -16.14 1.46
C GLY A 96 8.17 -16.61 0.03
N GLU A 97 7.11 -16.87 -0.72
CA GLU A 97 7.20 -17.12 -2.16
C GLU A 97 7.35 -15.79 -2.88
N ARG A 98 8.49 -15.61 -3.58
CA ARG A 98 8.83 -14.36 -4.23
C ARG A 98 8.44 -14.35 -5.70
N GLU A 99 7.76 -13.30 -6.12
CA GLU A 99 7.40 -13.01 -7.50
C GLU A 99 7.86 -11.61 -7.88
N ASP A 100 8.65 -11.49 -8.95
CA ASP A 100 9.09 -10.20 -9.51
C ASP A 100 8.48 -10.03 -10.90
N TYR A 101 7.79 -8.91 -11.14
CA TYR A 101 7.15 -8.63 -12.43
C TYR A 101 6.96 -7.13 -12.68
N THR A 102 6.67 -6.80 -13.95
CA THR A 102 6.27 -5.45 -14.35
C THR A 102 4.79 -5.43 -14.68
N PHE A 103 4.07 -4.49 -14.09
CA PHE A 103 2.69 -4.18 -14.44
C PHE A 103 2.64 -2.94 -15.32
N ASN A 104 2.14 -3.08 -16.55
CA ASN A 104 1.92 -1.96 -17.48
C ASN A 104 0.47 -1.51 -17.39
N TYR A 105 0.25 -0.22 -17.27
CA TYR A 105 -1.10 0.35 -17.24
C TYR A 105 -1.71 0.34 -18.63
N PRO A 106 -2.98 -0.08 -18.79
CA PRO A 106 -3.54 -0.36 -20.12
C PRO A 106 -3.81 0.88 -20.98
N ASN A 107 -3.84 2.08 -20.42
CA ASN A 107 -4.30 3.28 -21.11
C ASN A 107 -3.23 4.37 -21.26
N ASP A 108 -2.03 4.13 -20.78
CA ASP A 108 -0.90 5.07 -20.88
C ASP A 108 0.45 4.34 -20.66
N ASP A 109 1.56 5.08 -20.78
CA ASP A 109 2.91 4.52 -20.65
C ASP A 109 3.36 4.34 -19.19
N SER A 110 2.46 4.48 -18.21
CA SER A 110 2.78 4.23 -16.81
C SER A 110 3.06 2.76 -16.56
N LYS A 111 4.00 2.48 -15.69
CA LYS A 111 4.34 1.10 -15.28
C LYS A 111 4.67 1.01 -13.81
N SER A 112 4.53 -0.17 -13.23
CA SER A 112 5.01 -0.47 -11.90
C SER A 112 5.94 -1.68 -11.93
N GLU A 113 7.11 -1.55 -11.34
CA GLU A 113 7.99 -2.69 -11.05
C GLU A 113 7.65 -3.23 -9.67
N VAL A 114 7.24 -4.49 -9.61
CA VAL A 114 6.64 -5.12 -8.44
C VAL A 114 7.47 -6.27 -7.95
N THR A 115 7.65 -6.37 -6.64
CA THR A 115 8.07 -7.58 -5.92
C THR A 115 6.97 -7.94 -4.94
N ASP A 116 6.41 -9.14 -5.08
CA ASP A 116 5.47 -9.74 -4.13
C ASP A 116 6.19 -10.82 -3.32
N LEU A 117 5.93 -10.84 -2.02
CA LEU A 117 6.28 -11.93 -1.11
C LEU A 117 4.96 -12.52 -0.60
N VAL A 118 4.64 -13.72 -1.06
CA VAL A 118 3.35 -14.37 -0.83
C VAL A 118 3.44 -15.35 0.34
N PHE A 119 2.44 -15.32 1.21
CA PHE A 119 2.28 -16.17 2.38
C PHE A 119 0.86 -16.75 2.41
N SER A 120 0.63 -17.77 3.22
CA SER A 120 -0.70 -18.40 3.38
C SER A 120 -1.76 -17.43 3.94
N ASP A 121 -1.35 -16.45 4.74
CA ASP A 121 -2.22 -15.50 5.45
C ASP A 121 -2.22 -14.09 4.86
N GLY A 122 -1.42 -13.85 3.80
CA GLY A 122 -1.36 -12.55 3.15
C GLY A 122 -0.20 -12.36 2.17
N ARG A 123 0.11 -11.10 1.90
CA ARG A 123 1.17 -10.73 0.98
C ARG A 123 1.83 -9.43 1.42
N VAL A 124 3.16 -9.38 1.29
CA VAL A 124 3.91 -8.12 1.27
C VAL A 124 4.17 -7.76 -0.19
N ARG A 125 3.86 -6.53 -0.57
CA ARG A 125 4.09 -5.99 -1.92
C ARG A 125 4.97 -4.76 -1.85
N ILE A 126 6.06 -4.77 -2.60
CA ILE A 126 6.99 -3.65 -2.74
C ILE A 126 7.01 -3.26 -4.22
N PHE A 127 6.70 -2.02 -4.53
CA PHE A 127 6.68 -1.58 -5.93
C PHE A 127 7.06 -0.12 -6.10
N CYS A 128 7.67 0.19 -7.25
CA CYS A 128 7.81 1.55 -7.75
C CYS A 128 6.85 1.76 -8.91
N THR A 129 6.11 2.85 -8.87
CA THR A 129 5.31 3.31 -10.01
C THR A 129 6.00 4.49 -10.69
N ASP A 130 6.23 4.33 -11.99
CA ASP A 130 6.71 5.31 -12.95
C ASP A 130 5.49 5.78 -13.76
N TYR A 131 5.01 6.97 -13.45
CA TYR A 131 3.84 7.52 -14.12
C TYR A 131 4.22 8.19 -15.44
N SER A 132 3.36 8.05 -16.44
CA SER A 132 3.47 8.77 -17.70
C SER A 132 3.35 10.29 -17.48
N ILE A 133 3.94 11.08 -18.37
CA ILE A 133 3.85 12.55 -18.36
C ILE A 133 2.41 13.03 -18.25
N VAL A 134 1.47 12.37 -18.94
CA VAL A 134 0.03 12.71 -18.90
C VAL A 134 -0.55 12.57 -17.50
N ARG A 135 -0.08 11.60 -16.70
CA ARG A 135 -0.51 11.45 -15.30
C ARG A 135 0.21 12.42 -14.37
N GLU A 136 1.49 12.69 -14.60
CA GLU A 136 2.24 13.68 -13.82
C GLU A 136 1.63 15.08 -13.95
N GLU A 137 1.16 15.47 -15.13
CA GLU A 137 0.39 16.71 -15.37
C GLU A 137 -0.91 16.77 -14.56
N LYS A 138 -1.45 15.62 -14.14
CA LYS A 138 -2.62 15.50 -13.25
C LYS A 138 -2.23 15.35 -11.78
N ASN A 139 -0.98 15.69 -11.42
CA ASN A 139 -0.42 15.59 -10.07
C ASN A 139 -0.23 14.17 -9.52
N TYR A 140 -0.19 13.14 -10.37
CA TYR A 140 0.34 11.84 -9.96
C TYR A 140 1.85 11.94 -9.82
N GLN A 141 2.41 11.29 -8.83
CA GLN A 141 3.84 11.35 -8.53
C GLN A 141 4.43 9.95 -8.49
N ASP A 142 5.59 9.79 -9.11
CA ASP A 142 6.37 8.57 -8.98
C ASP A 142 6.62 8.27 -7.51
N HIS A 143 6.47 7.02 -7.14
CA HIS A 143 6.59 6.63 -5.75
C HIS A 143 6.98 5.17 -5.55
N LEU A 144 7.62 4.91 -4.43
CA LEU A 144 7.76 3.59 -3.84
C LEU A 144 6.59 3.35 -2.89
N SER A 145 5.99 2.18 -2.97
CA SER A 145 5.04 1.70 -1.97
C SER A 145 5.52 0.37 -1.39
N VAL A 146 5.48 0.27 -0.07
CA VAL A 146 5.70 -0.96 0.69
C VAL A 146 4.41 -1.26 1.43
N GLY A 147 3.76 -2.37 1.15
CA GLY A 147 2.46 -2.68 1.72
C GLY A 147 2.33 -4.12 2.17
N VAL A 148 1.54 -4.35 3.20
CA VAL A 148 1.12 -5.66 3.65
C VAL A 148 -0.39 -5.75 3.65
N SER A 149 -0.93 -6.89 3.20
CA SER A 149 -2.36 -7.13 3.07
C SER A 149 -2.71 -8.54 3.52
N SER A 150 -3.81 -8.68 4.25
CA SER A 150 -4.33 -10.00 4.63
C SER A 150 -4.90 -10.75 3.42
N SER A 151 -4.87 -12.09 3.45
CA SER A 151 -5.48 -12.93 2.42
C SER A 151 -6.95 -12.60 2.18
N LYS A 152 -7.73 -12.39 3.23
CA LYS A 152 -9.15 -12.01 3.16
C LYS A 152 -9.38 -10.70 2.39
N TYR A 153 -8.50 -9.71 2.60
CA TYR A 153 -8.57 -8.46 1.86
C TYR A 153 -8.21 -8.67 0.39
N LEU A 154 -7.19 -9.47 0.10
CA LEU A 154 -6.75 -9.77 -1.26
C LEU A 154 -7.80 -10.55 -2.06
N ASP A 155 -8.45 -11.53 -1.44
CA ASP A 155 -9.55 -12.30 -2.04
C ASP A 155 -10.71 -11.38 -2.42
N TRP A 156 -11.11 -10.50 -1.50
CA TRP A 156 -12.14 -9.51 -1.78
C TRP A 156 -11.72 -8.54 -2.91
N LEU A 157 -10.48 -8.07 -2.88
CA LEU A 157 -9.95 -7.13 -3.89
C LEU A 157 -9.99 -7.72 -5.30
N SER A 158 -9.72 -9.02 -5.41
CA SER A 158 -9.71 -9.73 -6.70
C SER A 158 -11.11 -10.08 -7.21
N ASN A 159 -12.03 -10.39 -6.31
CA ASN A 159 -13.33 -10.97 -6.67
C ASN A 159 -14.51 -9.98 -6.60
N GLU A 160 -14.45 -8.97 -5.74
CA GLU A 160 -15.61 -8.11 -5.44
C GLU A 160 -15.37 -6.61 -5.67
N ALA A 161 -14.11 -6.15 -5.63
CA ALA A 161 -13.81 -4.70 -5.55
C ALA A 161 -13.68 -4.00 -6.90
N ARG A 162 -13.38 -4.72 -7.97
CA ARG A 162 -13.03 -4.19 -9.31
C ARG A 162 -14.02 -4.55 -10.39
#